data_283a20bf2625324bffdc3bc56ea3b0f7
#
_entry.id   283a20bf2625324bffdc3bc56ea3b0f7
#
_cell.length_a   1.000
_cell.length_b   1.000
_cell.length_c   1.000
_cell.angle_alpha   90.00
_cell.angle_beta   90.00
_cell.angle_gamma   90.00
#
_symmetry.space_group_name_H-M   'P 1'
#
loop_
_entity.id
_entity.type
_entity.pdbx_description
1 polymer ?
#
loop_
_entity_poly.entity_id
_entity_poly.type
_entity_poly.pdbx_seq_one_letter_code
_entity_poly.pdbx_strand_id
1 'polypeptide(L)'
;MATLEDSFRRKFEKDIAEGDTKFLNTEDIQFGSFLRRFENSVYGVWRYPEEAARNGISGITPVKITFNRRGEVMNVELLESSGAKVLDDEVFRTLKMIGPVGNLPKGYEKDEFHLIAFFQYGFARRSLR
;
A
#
# COMPACT_ATOMS: atom_id res chain seq x y z
N MET A 1 -7.55 -10.09 -20.37
CA MET A 1 -6.53 -9.05 -20.30
C MET A 1 -5.98 -8.96 -18.88
N ALA A 2 -4.68 -8.99 -18.72
CA ALA A 2 -4.06 -8.90 -17.39
C ALA A 2 -4.19 -7.48 -16.82
N THR A 3 -4.58 -7.35 -15.57
CA THR A 3 -4.61 -6.08 -14.86
C THR A 3 -3.21 -5.73 -14.36
N LEU A 4 -3.02 -4.50 -13.92
CA LEU A 4 -1.78 -4.07 -13.26
C LEU A 4 -1.52 -4.95 -12.03
N GLU A 5 -2.55 -5.23 -11.25
CA GLU A 5 -2.45 -6.08 -10.08
C GLU A 5 -1.99 -7.50 -10.45
N ASP A 6 -2.54 -8.08 -11.51
CA ASP A 6 -2.15 -9.42 -11.97
C ASP A 6 -0.68 -9.45 -12.37
N SER A 7 -0.19 -8.41 -13.03
CA SER A 7 1.21 -8.30 -13.41
C SER A 7 2.13 -8.33 -12.21
N PHE A 8 1.78 -7.60 -11.16
CA PHE A 8 2.57 -7.59 -9.93
C PHE A 8 2.42 -8.88 -9.13
N ARG A 9 1.26 -9.54 -9.15
CA ARG A 9 1.10 -10.85 -8.51
C ARG A 9 2.05 -11.87 -9.12
N ARG A 10 2.26 -11.83 -10.42
CA ARG A 10 3.22 -12.71 -11.08
C ARG A 10 4.66 -12.35 -10.72
N LYS A 11 4.97 -11.06 -10.72
CA LYS A 11 6.31 -10.57 -10.39
C LYS A 11 6.75 -10.98 -8.98
N PHE A 12 5.83 -10.93 -8.03
CA PHE A 12 6.11 -11.23 -6.61
C PHE A 12 5.63 -12.61 -6.17
N GLU A 13 5.31 -13.49 -7.12
CA GLU A 13 4.77 -14.82 -6.81
C GLU A 13 5.63 -15.59 -5.82
N LYS A 14 6.95 -15.57 -6.01
CA LYS A 14 7.87 -16.27 -5.12
C LYS A 14 7.87 -15.66 -3.72
N ASP A 15 7.89 -14.33 -3.62
CA ASP A 15 7.90 -13.64 -2.33
C ASP A 15 6.59 -13.91 -1.57
N ILE A 16 5.47 -13.94 -2.27
CA ILE A 16 4.18 -14.28 -1.68
C ILE A 16 4.18 -15.71 -1.16
N ALA A 17 4.73 -16.63 -1.94
CA ALA A 17 4.83 -18.05 -1.54
C ALA A 17 5.73 -18.23 -0.31
N GLU A 18 6.73 -17.39 -0.12
CA GLU A 18 7.59 -17.42 1.06
C GLU A 18 6.89 -16.90 2.33
N GLY A 19 5.72 -16.28 2.18
CA GLY A 19 4.87 -15.89 3.31
C GLY A 19 5.19 -14.55 3.96
N ASP A 20 6.16 -13.81 3.45
CA ASP A 20 6.52 -12.50 4.01
C ASP A 20 5.97 -11.32 3.21
N THR A 21 5.27 -11.59 2.12
CA THR A 21 4.72 -10.57 1.22
C THR A 21 3.26 -10.86 0.94
N LYS A 22 2.41 -9.86 1.09
CA LYS A 22 0.98 -9.97 0.81
C LYS A 22 0.49 -8.76 0.05
N PHE A 23 -0.58 -8.95 -0.72
CA PHE A 23 -1.32 -7.85 -1.32
C PHE A 23 -2.40 -7.40 -0.33
N LEU A 24 -2.64 -6.09 -0.29
CA LEU A 24 -3.59 -5.52 0.68
C LEU A 24 -5.00 -6.07 0.50
N ASN A 25 -5.45 -6.29 -0.72
CA ASN A 25 -6.79 -6.79 -0.99
C ASN A 25 -6.92 -8.31 -0.85
N THR A 26 -6.01 -8.94 -0.13
CA THR A 26 -6.07 -10.38 0.14
C THR A 26 -6.84 -10.61 1.43
N GLU A 27 -7.78 -11.53 1.41
CA GLU A 27 -8.43 -11.99 2.64
C GLU A 27 -7.46 -12.87 3.40
N ASP A 28 -7.18 -12.52 4.64
CA ASP A 28 -6.22 -13.25 5.45
C ASP A 28 -6.65 -13.20 6.91
N ILE A 29 -6.87 -14.37 7.48
CA ILE A 29 -7.33 -14.47 8.87
C ILE A 29 -6.25 -13.94 9.82
N GLN A 30 -5.00 -14.28 9.57
CA GLN A 30 -3.89 -13.88 10.44
C GLN A 30 -3.61 -12.38 10.39
N PHE A 31 -3.58 -11.81 9.18
CA PHE A 31 -3.23 -10.39 8.96
C PHE A 31 -4.42 -9.45 8.88
N GLY A 32 -5.65 -9.95 8.92
CA GLY A 32 -6.84 -9.12 8.69
C GLY A 32 -6.92 -7.89 9.58
N SER A 33 -6.60 -8.03 10.85
CA SER A 33 -6.62 -6.92 11.81
C SER A 33 -5.54 -5.88 11.50
N PHE A 34 -4.32 -6.35 11.19
CA PHE A 34 -3.21 -5.47 10.81
C PHE A 34 -3.54 -4.69 9.53
N LEU A 35 -4.06 -5.37 8.52
CA LEU A 35 -4.41 -4.75 7.24
C LEU A 35 -5.50 -3.69 7.42
N ARG A 36 -6.50 -3.96 8.26
CA ARG A 36 -7.56 -3.00 8.56
C ARG A 36 -7.02 -1.77 9.27
N ARG A 37 -6.15 -1.96 10.26
CA ARG A 37 -5.52 -0.83 10.96
C ARG A 37 -4.67 0.01 10.00
N PHE A 38 -3.96 -0.64 9.09
CA PHE A 38 -3.19 0.05 8.06
C PHE A 38 -4.11 0.91 7.18
N GLU A 39 -5.19 0.33 6.65
CA GLU A 39 -6.13 1.07 5.82
C GLU A 39 -6.69 2.29 6.56
N ASN A 40 -7.10 2.11 7.81
CA ASN A 40 -7.65 3.22 8.60
C ASN A 40 -6.62 4.32 8.81
N SER A 41 -5.37 3.96 9.08
CA SER A 41 -4.29 4.93 9.24
C SER A 41 -4.06 5.73 7.97
N VAL A 42 -4.06 5.04 6.83
CA VAL A 42 -3.85 5.67 5.52
C VAL A 42 -4.98 6.64 5.21
N TYR A 43 -6.23 6.19 5.32
CA TYR A 43 -7.39 7.05 5.00
C TYR A 43 -7.49 8.27 5.92
N GLY A 44 -6.92 8.21 7.10
CA GLY A 44 -6.88 9.33 8.03
C GLY A 44 -5.91 10.45 7.60
N VAL A 45 -4.98 10.16 6.72
CA VAL A 45 -3.92 11.08 6.30
C VAL A 45 -3.91 11.35 4.80
N TRP A 46 -4.20 10.33 4.02
CA TRP A 46 -4.12 10.36 2.54
C TRP A 46 -5.13 11.31 1.95
N ARG A 47 -4.68 12.17 1.03
CA ARG A 47 -5.52 13.15 0.35
C ARG A 47 -5.45 12.97 -1.15
N TYR A 48 -6.51 13.39 -1.83
CA TYR A 48 -6.41 13.62 -3.26
C TYR A 48 -5.83 15.03 -3.40
N PRO A 49 -4.64 15.20 -4.01
CA PRO A 49 -4.06 16.53 -4.16
C PRO A 49 -5.04 17.46 -4.88
N GLU A 50 -5.28 18.63 -4.31
CA GLU A 50 -6.30 19.55 -4.82
C GLU A 50 -6.06 19.94 -6.28
N GLU A 51 -4.81 20.21 -6.62
CA GLU A 51 -4.43 20.53 -8.00
C GLU A 51 -4.77 19.40 -8.96
N ALA A 52 -4.50 18.17 -8.56
CA ALA A 52 -4.79 16.99 -9.37
C ALA A 52 -6.29 16.80 -9.53
N ALA A 53 -7.04 16.97 -8.45
CA ALA A 53 -8.50 16.85 -8.49
C ALA A 53 -9.13 17.87 -9.43
N ARG A 54 -8.67 19.13 -9.36
CA ARG A 54 -9.18 20.21 -10.22
C ARG A 54 -8.89 19.97 -11.69
N ASN A 55 -7.75 19.37 -12.00
CA ASN A 55 -7.31 19.14 -13.37
C ASN A 55 -7.69 17.77 -13.91
N GLY A 56 -8.48 17.00 -13.18
CA GLY A 56 -8.91 15.68 -13.61
C GLY A 56 -7.76 14.66 -13.71
N ILE A 57 -6.67 14.89 -12.98
CA ILE A 57 -5.54 13.97 -12.99
C ILE A 57 -5.89 12.76 -12.14
N SER A 58 -5.78 11.57 -12.73
CA SER A 58 -6.07 10.30 -12.08
C SER A 58 -4.91 9.31 -12.33
N GLY A 59 -4.93 8.21 -11.62
CA GLY A 59 -3.91 7.17 -11.80
C GLY A 59 -3.86 6.21 -10.63
N ILE A 60 -2.95 5.26 -10.73
CA ILE A 60 -2.70 4.27 -9.70
C ILE A 60 -1.23 4.31 -9.33
N THR A 61 -0.95 4.42 -8.04
CA THR A 61 0.41 4.38 -7.50
C THR A 61 0.60 3.06 -6.74
N PRO A 62 1.21 2.04 -7.38
CA PRO A 62 1.50 0.79 -6.70
C PRO A 62 2.80 0.88 -5.91
N VAL A 63 2.77 0.46 -4.66
CA VAL A 63 3.93 0.50 -3.77
C VAL A 63 4.12 -0.82 -3.03
N LYS A 64 5.37 -1.09 -2.66
CA LYS A 64 5.72 -2.16 -1.74
C LYS A 64 6.22 -1.51 -0.46
N ILE A 65 5.56 -1.82 0.64
CA ILE A 65 5.84 -1.22 1.94
C ILE A 65 6.44 -2.29 2.84
N THR A 66 7.56 -1.98 3.48
CA THR A 66 8.20 -2.88 4.43
C THR A 66 7.94 -2.39 5.84
N PHE A 67 7.42 -3.27 6.69
CA PHE A 67 7.15 -3.00 8.11
C PHE A 67 8.07 -3.82 9.00
N ASN A 68 8.42 -3.27 10.15
CA ASN A 68 9.10 -4.03 11.21
C ASN A 68 8.06 -4.70 12.14
N ARG A 69 8.52 -5.40 13.18
CA ARG A 69 7.63 -6.10 14.13
C ARG A 69 6.61 -5.20 14.81
N ARG A 70 6.90 -3.93 14.97
CA ARG A 70 6.00 -2.97 15.62
C ARG A 70 5.06 -2.29 14.66
N GLY A 71 5.10 -2.67 13.38
CA GLY A 71 4.26 -2.06 12.37
C GLY A 71 4.70 -0.67 11.94
N GLU A 72 5.97 -0.36 12.16
CA GLU A 72 6.54 0.89 11.67
C GLU A 72 6.94 0.71 10.20
N VAL A 73 6.68 1.74 9.39
CA VAL A 73 7.08 1.74 7.99
C VAL A 73 8.58 1.97 7.90
N MET A 74 9.32 0.97 7.44
CA MET A 74 10.78 1.01 7.33
C MET A 74 11.24 1.41 5.94
N ASN A 75 10.48 1.05 4.91
CA ASN A 75 10.82 1.35 3.53
C ASN A 75 9.58 1.37 2.67
N VAL A 76 9.59 2.23 1.65
CA VAL A 76 8.54 2.32 0.64
C VAL A 76 9.21 2.30 -0.72
N GLU A 77 8.82 1.34 -1.55
CA GLU A 77 9.31 1.22 -2.92
C GLU A 77 8.17 1.52 -3.88
N LEU A 78 8.36 2.50 -4.76
CA LEU A 78 7.42 2.76 -5.85
C LEU A 78 7.63 1.70 -6.91
N LEU A 79 6.61 0.87 -7.16
CA LEU A 79 6.73 -0.22 -8.13
C LEU A 79 6.59 0.28 -9.56
N GLU A 80 5.77 1.31 -9.74
CA GLU A 80 5.54 1.94 -11.03
C GLU A 80 4.95 3.33 -10.78
N SER A 81 5.33 4.33 -11.57
CA SER A 81 4.73 5.64 -11.46
C SER A 81 3.28 5.62 -11.94
N SER A 82 2.42 6.40 -11.27
CA SER A 82 1.05 6.62 -11.73
C SER A 82 1.00 7.41 -13.05
N GLY A 83 2.13 7.99 -13.44
CA GLY A 83 2.19 8.94 -14.54
C GLY A 83 2.07 10.39 -14.09
N ALA A 84 1.79 10.62 -12.81
CA ALA A 84 1.69 11.97 -12.25
C ALA A 84 2.48 12.04 -10.94
N LYS A 85 3.56 12.80 -10.95
CA LYS A 85 4.44 12.94 -9.79
C LYS A 85 3.69 13.42 -8.55
N VAL A 86 2.73 14.32 -8.70
CA VAL A 86 1.95 14.86 -7.58
C VAL A 86 1.18 13.75 -6.84
N LEU A 87 0.68 12.74 -7.57
CA LEU A 87 -0.02 11.61 -6.98
C LEU A 87 0.95 10.68 -6.27
N ASP A 88 2.08 10.38 -6.90
CA ASP A 88 3.11 9.51 -6.32
C ASP A 88 3.71 10.14 -5.06
N ASP A 89 4.00 11.43 -5.09
CA ASP A 89 4.55 12.16 -3.93
C ASP A 89 3.58 12.13 -2.75
N GLU A 90 2.27 12.23 -3.02
CA GLU A 90 1.26 12.18 -1.96
C GLU A 90 1.25 10.83 -1.25
N VAL A 91 1.47 9.73 -1.98
CA VAL A 91 1.55 8.40 -1.37
C VAL A 91 2.75 8.32 -0.44
N PHE A 92 3.91 8.82 -0.86
CA PHE A 92 5.10 8.85 -0.02
C PHE A 92 4.87 9.71 1.23
N ARG A 93 4.26 10.88 1.06
CA ARG A 93 3.91 11.76 2.18
C ARG A 93 3.01 11.04 3.19
N THR A 94 1.97 10.38 2.69
CA THR A 94 1.02 9.65 3.54
C THR A 94 1.74 8.58 4.36
N LEU A 95 2.54 7.74 3.70
CA LEU A 95 3.21 6.62 4.37
C LEU A 95 4.29 7.08 5.34
N LYS A 96 4.83 8.28 5.13
CA LYS A 96 5.77 8.90 6.07
C LYS A 96 5.04 9.47 7.29
N MET A 97 3.80 9.93 7.11
CA MET A 97 3.03 10.61 8.16
C MET A 97 2.28 9.65 9.08
N ILE A 98 1.88 8.48 8.60
CA ILE A 98 1.21 7.53 9.47
C ILE A 98 2.20 7.02 10.52
N GLY A 99 1.73 6.92 11.76
CA GLY A 99 2.53 6.34 12.82
C GLY A 99 2.57 4.81 12.72
N PRO A 100 3.11 4.15 13.74
CA PRO A 100 3.10 2.68 13.78
C PRO A 100 1.69 2.14 13.65
N VAL A 101 1.52 1.14 12.79
CA VAL A 101 0.22 0.48 12.58
C VAL A 101 -0.13 -0.40 13.77
N GLY A 102 0.88 -0.82 14.51
CA GLY A 102 0.76 -1.77 15.59
C GLY A 102 1.47 -3.08 15.25
N ASN A 103 1.61 -3.94 16.24
CA ASN A 103 2.41 -5.15 16.09
C ASN A 103 1.91 -6.06 14.95
N LEU A 104 2.86 -6.70 14.29
CA LEU A 104 2.55 -7.79 13.38
C LEU A 104 1.84 -8.91 14.15
N PRO A 105 1.06 -9.76 13.46
CA PRO A 105 0.32 -10.82 14.15
C PRO A 105 1.23 -11.74 14.94
N LYS A 106 0.71 -12.26 16.05
CA LYS A 106 1.38 -13.26 16.85
C LYS A 106 1.64 -14.50 16.06
N GLY A 107 2.02 -15.23 15.71
CA GLY A 107 2.21 -16.40 14.84
C GLY A 107 3.02 -16.10 13.60
N TYR A 108 3.18 -14.85 13.26
CA TYR A 108 4.08 -14.44 12.19
C TYR A 108 5.48 -14.28 12.79
N GLU A 109 6.43 -15.11 12.39
CA GLU A 109 7.72 -15.20 13.07
C GLU A 109 8.84 -14.38 12.45
N LYS A 110 8.62 -13.81 11.26
CA LYS A 110 9.67 -13.01 10.61
C LYS A 110 9.72 -11.60 11.17
N ASP A 111 10.87 -10.95 11.08
CA ASP A 111 11.09 -9.61 11.61
C ASP A 111 10.53 -8.51 10.71
N GLU A 112 10.34 -8.81 9.45
CA GLU A 112 9.81 -7.87 8.47
C GLU A 112 8.62 -8.46 7.75
N PHE A 113 7.71 -7.56 7.35
CA PHE A 113 6.55 -7.91 6.54
C PHE A 113 6.46 -6.91 5.39
N HIS A 114 6.20 -7.41 4.19
CA HIS A 114 6.08 -6.59 2.98
C HIS A 114 4.65 -6.59 2.49
N LEU A 115 4.11 -5.39 2.27
CA LEU A 115 2.74 -5.20 1.81
C LEU A 115 2.75 -4.49 0.45
N ILE A 116 2.08 -5.08 -0.52
CA ILE A 116 1.89 -4.45 -1.83
C ILE A 116 0.50 -3.84 -1.83
N ALA A 117 0.43 -2.53 -2.06
CA ALA A 117 -0.81 -1.77 -2.03
C ALA A 117 -0.91 -0.87 -3.25
N PHE A 118 -2.14 -0.67 -3.73
CA PHE A 118 -2.45 0.16 -4.87
C PHE A 118 -3.23 1.38 -4.39
N PHE A 119 -2.62 2.56 -4.51
CA PHE A 119 -3.26 3.83 -4.17
C PHE A 119 -3.91 4.35 -5.44
N GLN A 120 -5.21 4.27 -5.51
CA GLN A 120 -5.97 4.58 -6.70
C GLN A 120 -6.67 5.93 -6.58
N TYR A 121 -6.48 6.79 -7.58
CA TYR A 121 -7.10 8.10 -7.67
C TYR A 121 -7.97 8.17 -8.92
N GLY A 122 -9.23 8.56 -8.77
CA GLY A 122 -10.11 8.72 -9.92
C GLY A 122 -11.38 9.45 -9.54
N PHE A 123 -11.85 10.34 -10.41
CA PHE A 123 -13.07 11.12 -10.19
C PHE A 123 -13.07 11.85 -8.83
N ALA A 124 -11.92 12.42 -8.46
CA ALA A 124 -11.69 13.08 -7.17
C ALA A 124 -11.90 12.16 -5.96
N ARG A 125 -11.84 10.85 -6.16
CA ARG A 125 -11.98 9.83 -5.11
C ARG A 125 -10.68 9.03 -4.93
N ARG A 126 -10.51 8.53 -3.73
CA ARG A 126 -9.36 7.68 -3.38
C ARG A 126 -9.88 6.27 -3.10
N SER A 127 -9.11 5.26 -3.53
CA SER A 127 -9.40 3.88 -3.19
C SER A 127 -8.08 3.17 -2.93
N LEU A 128 -7.99 2.50 -1.79
CA LEU A 128 -6.80 1.74 -1.41
C LEU A 128 -7.11 0.25 -1.57
N ARG A 129 -6.25 -0.43 -2.33
CA ARG A 129 -6.40 -1.87 -2.57
C ARG A 129 -5.13 -2.64 -2.31
#